data_6a90881b0bdd7cc8c7d1309776cdb4cc
#
_entry.id   6a90881b0bdd7cc8c7d1309776cdb4cc
#
_cell.length_a   1.000
_cell.length_b   1.000
_cell.length_c   1.000
_cell.angle_alpha   90.00
_cell.angle_beta   90.00
_cell.angle_gamma   90.00
#
_symmetry.space_group_name_H-M   'P 1'
#
loop_
_entity.id
_entity.type
_entity.pdbx_description
1 polymer ?
#
loop_
_entity_poly.entity_id
_entity_poly.type
_entity_poly.pdbx_seq_one_letter_code
_entity_poly.pdbx_strand_id
1 'polypeptide(L)'
;MKKLLLATIIFLLAFPCSAEPEIIAHNSAATKKIAITFDDGPHPTHTEEILDILKQYNVKATFFILGVNAAQYPSIVKRTFDEGHELGNHTYNHVFVNRVSDEALREEIRKTDDIITEITGRAPIVFRPPGGAYNDGKVAVIASTGHKCILWSWWQDTRDWSCPPVDKVVSTVMDNLHDGDIVLFHDFNSGKTPTAAALRIIIPRLIEKGYEFVSVSELIAAG
;
A
#
# COMPACT_ATOMS: atom_id res chain seq x y z
N MET A 1 -27.31 -47.72 44.69
CA MET A 1 -26.64 -47.74 43.39
C MET A 1 -26.78 -46.34 42.78
N LYS A 2 -25.72 -45.52 42.88
CA LYS A 2 -25.71 -44.17 42.30
C LYS A 2 -25.13 -44.26 40.89
N LYS A 3 -25.92 -43.90 39.86
CA LYS A 3 -25.48 -43.79 38.46
C LYS A 3 -24.73 -42.49 38.28
N LEU A 4 -23.44 -42.60 37.94
CA LEU A 4 -22.58 -41.48 37.60
C LEU A 4 -22.83 -41.14 36.12
N LEU A 5 -23.41 -39.98 35.86
CA LEU A 5 -23.56 -39.45 34.47
C LEU A 5 -22.23 -38.78 34.10
N LEU A 6 -21.53 -39.34 33.14
CA LEU A 6 -20.31 -38.74 32.54
C LEU A 6 -20.77 -37.78 31.44
N ALA A 7 -20.67 -36.47 31.70
CA ALA A 7 -20.93 -35.45 30.71
C ALA A 7 -19.70 -35.27 29.81
N THR A 8 -19.77 -35.70 28.58
CA THR A 8 -18.73 -35.48 27.56
C THR A 8 -18.81 -34.03 27.06
N ILE A 9 -17.84 -33.20 27.46
CA ILE A 9 -17.70 -31.83 26.93
C ILE A 9 -17.02 -31.93 25.58
N ILE A 10 -17.75 -31.68 24.50
CA ILE A 10 -17.20 -31.54 23.14
C ILE A 10 -16.67 -30.12 23.02
N PHE A 11 -15.34 -30.01 23.03
CA PHE A 11 -14.66 -28.76 22.68
C PHE A 11 -14.73 -28.57 21.16
N LEU A 12 -15.66 -27.74 20.68
CA LEU A 12 -15.64 -27.28 19.30
C LEU A 12 -14.42 -26.34 19.15
N LEU A 13 -13.36 -26.84 18.54
CA LEU A 13 -12.28 -26.02 18.03
C LEU A 13 -12.85 -25.21 16.85
N ALA A 14 -13.20 -23.95 17.11
CA ALA A 14 -13.46 -22.99 16.05
C ALA A 14 -12.15 -22.74 15.32
N PHE A 15 -11.95 -23.36 14.15
CA PHE A 15 -10.89 -22.97 13.25
C PHE A 15 -11.18 -21.52 12.83
N PRO A 16 -10.20 -20.60 12.93
CA PRO A 16 -10.39 -19.27 12.38
C PRO A 16 -10.69 -19.45 10.88
N CYS A 17 -11.83 -18.94 10.45
CA CYS A 17 -12.15 -18.82 9.04
C CYS A 17 -11.05 -17.95 8.43
N SER A 18 -10.12 -18.55 7.72
CA SER A 18 -9.20 -17.79 6.88
C SER A 18 -10.05 -17.10 5.82
N ALA A 19 -10.11 -15.77 5.88
CA ALA A 19 -10.75 -15.01 4.81
C ALA A 19 -10.15 -15.45 3.48
N GLU A 20 -11.01 -15.65 2.47
CA GLU A 20 -10.55 -15.95 1.11
C GLU A 20 -9.54 -14.88 0.68
N PRO A 21 -8.49 -15.28 -0.07
CA PRO A 21 -7.51 -14.32 -0.58
C PRO A 21 -8.20 -13.25 -1.41
N GLU A 22 -8.13 -12.01 -0.94
CA GLU A 22 -8.87 -10.89 -1.53
C GLU A 22 -7.91 -9.85 -2.09
N ILE A 23 -8.33 -9.23 -3.21
CA ILE A 23 -7.70 -8.06 -3.80
C ILE A 23 -8.52 -6.84 -3.43
N ILE A 24 -7.86 -5.86 -2.82
CA ILE A 24 -8.51 -4.62 -2.42
C ILE A 24 -8.02 -3.48 -3.31
N ALA A 25 -8.92 -2.85 -4.04
CA ALA A 25 -8.62 -1.73 -4.94
C ALA A 25 -9.41 -0.45 -4.61
N HIS A 26 -10.39 -0.55 -3.73
CA HIS A 26 -11.31 0.53 -3.38
C HIS A 26 -12.13 0.13 -2.14
N ASN A 27 -12.58 1.12 -1.33
CA ASN A 27 -13.54 0.87 -0.25
C ASN A 27 -14.68 1.91 -0.25
N SER A 28 -15.77 1.61 -0.93
CA SER A 28 -16.94 2.51 -1.03
C SER A 28 -17.62 2.85 0.31
N ALA A 29 -17.36 2.09 1.37
CA ALA A 29 -17.88 2.38 2.71
C ALA A 29 -17.07 3.52 3.41
N ALA A 30 -15.87 3.82 2.95
CA ALA A 30 -14.99 4.83 3.53
C ALA A 30 -15.37 6.25 3.07
N THR A 31 -16.54 6.73 3.52
CA THR A 31 -17.09 8.04 3.15
C THR A 31 -16.12 9.17 3.46
N LYS A 32 -15.87 10.04 2.46
CA LYS A 32 -14.95 11.19 2.55
C LYS A 32 -13.52 10.83 2.97
N LYS A 33 -13.09 9.59 2.74
CA LYS A 33 -11.71 9.15 2.93
C LYS A 33 -11.06 8.81 1.61
N ILE A 34 -9.75 9.03 1.52
CA ILE A 34 -8.92 8.72 0.36
C ILE A 34 -7.54 8.27 0.82
N ALA A 35 -6.99 7.26 0.16
CA ALA A 35 -5.60 6.85 0.35
C ALA A 35 -4.77 7.27 -0.87
N ILE A 36 -3.79 8.15 -0.69
CA ILE A 36 -2.76 8.37 -1.70
C ILE A 36 -1.61 7.42 -1.47
N THR A 37 -1.15 6.79 -2.55
CA THR A 37 -0.13 5.75 -2.46
C THR A 37 1.00 5.99 -3.45
N PHE A 38 2.21 5.58 -3.08
CA PHE A 38 3.42 5.73 -3.87
C PHE A 38 4.10 4.38 -4.03
N ASP A 39 4.47 4.03 -5.26
CA ASP A 39 5.17 2.80 -5.60
C ASP A 39 6.64 3.07 -5.96
N ASP A 40 7.48 2.03 -5.90
CA ASP A 40 8.86 1.94 -6.37
C ASP A 40 9.92 2.61 -5.48
N GLY A 41 9.57 3.44 -4.53
CA GLY A 41 10.52 4.13 -3.66
C GLY A 41 11.31 3.23 -2.68
N PRO A 42 12.14 3.87 -1.84
CA PRO A 42 12.41 5.30 -1.82
C PRO A 42 13.42 5.78 -2.88
N HIS A 43 13.32 7.06 -3.25
CA HIS A 43 14.28 7.78 -4.07
C HIS A 43 14.87 8.96 -3.29
N PRO A 44 16.21 9.24 -3.39
CA PRO A 44 16.87 10.22 -2.52
C PRO A 44 16.44 11.68 -2.72
N THR A 45 15.72 11.98 -3.79
CA THR A 45 15.21 13.33 -4.06
C THR A 45 13.67 13.35 -4.09
N HIS A 46 13.05 12.45 -4.85
CA HIS A 46 11.59 12.50 -5.07
C HIS A 46 10.81 12.13 -3.81
N THR A 47 11.19 11.06 -3.12
CA THR A 47 10.54 10.66 -1.87
C THR A 47 10.68 11.75 -0.81
N GLU A 48 11.87 12.35 -0.68
CA GLU A 48 12.10 13.45 0.26
C GLU A 48 11.21 14.67 -0.03
N GLU A 49 11.10 15.08 -1.31
CA GLU A 49 10.22 16.19 -1.71
C GLU A 49 8.74 15.88 -1.44
N ILE A 50 8.31 14.64 -1.70
CA ILE A 50 6.94 14.20 -1.43
C ILE A 50 6.66 14.24 0.07
N LEU A 51 7.56 13.74 0.91
CA LEU A 51 7.44 13.78 2.37
C LEU A 51 7.32 15.22 2.89
N ASP A 52 8.11 16.15 2.36
CA ASP A 52 8.01 17.57 2.71
C ASP A 52 6.61 18.15 2.38
N ILE A 53 6.04 17.77 1.23
CA ILE A 53 4.69 18.19 0.84
C ILE A 53 3.63 17.59 1.77
N LEU A 54 3.69 16.29 2.03
CA LEU A 54 2.75 15.62 2.92
C LEU A 54 2.78 16.22 4.33
N LYS A 55 3.97 16.52 4.83
CA LYS A 55 4.17 17.20 6.12
C LYS A 55 3.59 18.61 6.12
N GLN A 56 3.80 19.39 5.06
CA GLN A 56 3.25 20.76 4.92
C GLN A 56 1.73 20.78 5.08
N TYR A 57 1.03 19.80 4.54
CA TYR A 57 -0.43 19.69 4.61
C TYR A 57 -0.93 18.83 5.76
N ASN A 58 -0.03 18.23 6.56
CA ASN A 58 -0.34 17.30 7.65
C ASN A 58 -1.23 16.13 7.20
N VAL A 59 -0.90 15.52 6.06
CA VAL A 59 -1.63 14.37 5.48
C VAL A 59 -0.78 13.12 5.53
N LYS A 60 -1.44 11.95 5.61
CA LYS A 60 -0.81 10.63 5.62
C LYS A 60 -0.94 9.96 4.26
N ALA A 61 -0.04 9.02 3.99
CA ALA A 61 0.01 8.25 2.75
C ALA A 61 0.53 6.83 3.03
N THR A 62 0.47 5.96 2.01
CA THR A 62 1.07 4.63 2.04
C THR A 62 2.14 4.54 0.95
N PHE A 63 3.32 4.04 1.30
CA PHE A 63 4.45 3.85 0.39
C PHE A 63 4.72 2.35 0.21
N PHE A 64 4.56 1.85 -1.01
CA PHE A 64 4.91 0.47 -1.37
C PHE A 64 6.36 0.40 -1.80
N ILE A 65 7.20 -0.10 -0.91
CA ILE A 65 8.65 0.01 -0.93
C ILE A 65 9.27 -1.16 -1.70
N LEU A 66 10.21 -0.87 -2.60
CA LEU A 66 11.13 -1.88 -3.14
C LEU A 66 12.25 -2.18 -2.15
N GLY A 67 12.47 -3.46 -1.86
CA GLY A 67 13.49 -3.86 -0.88
C GLY A 67 14.90 -3.40 -1.27
N VAL A 68 15.25 -3.44 -2.55
CA VAL A 68 16.56 -2.95 -3.05
C VAL A 68 16.76 -1.47 -2.76
N ASN A 69 15.72 -0.64 -2.89
CA ASN A 69 15.78 0.79 -2.62
C ASN A 69 15.78 1.07 -1.11
N ALA A 70 15.04 0.28 -0.33
CA ALA A 70 15.09 0.36 1.14
C ALA A 70 16.49 0.07 1.68
N ALA A 71 17.17 -0.94 1.14
CA ALA A 71 18.54 -1.26 1.50
C ALA A 71 19.53 -0.13 1.14
N GLN A 72 19.27 0.57 0.02
CA GLN A 72 20.12 1.66 -0.44
C GLN A 72 19.87 2.97 0.34
N TYR A 73 18.62 3.23 0.75
CA TYR A 73 18.20 4.50 1.36
C TYR A 73 17.45 4.28 2.69
N PRO A 74 18.04 3.59 3.68
CA PRO A 74 17.35 3.22 4.93
C PRO A 74 16.90 4.44 5.75
N SER A 75 17.62 5.55 5.67
CA SER A 75 17.23 6.79 6.37
C SER A 75 15.92 7.39 5.85
N ILE A 76 15.63 7.24 4.56
CA ILE A 76 14.38 7.73 3.97
C ILE A 76 13.21 6.83 4.38
N VAL A 77 13.40 5.51 4.39
CA VAL A 77 12.42 4.56 4.92
C VAL A 77 12.11 4.89 6.39
N LYS A 78 13.16 5.14 7.20
CA LYS A 78 12.99 5.53 8.60
C LYS A 78 12.21 6.84 8.75
N ARG A 79 12.55 7.86 7.95
CA ARG A 79 11.83 9.14 7.92
C ARG A 79 10.35 8.96 7.56
N THR A 80 10.07 8.20 6.50
CA THR A 80 8.71 7.90 6.05
C THR A 80 7.87 7.29 7.18
N PHE A 81 8.45 6.32 7.89
CA PHE A 81 7.81 5.69 9.04
C PHE A 81 7.62 6.63 10.23
N ASP A 82 8.66 7.39 10.61
CA ASP A 82 8.64 8.30 11.76
C ASP A 82 7.67 9.48 11.55
N GLU A 83 7.47 9.91 10.31
CA GLU A 83 6.46 10.92 9.96
C GLU A 83 5.03 10.33 9.95
N GLY A 84 4.87 9.01 10.25
CA GLY A 84 3.59 8.34 10.47
C GLY A 84 2.89 7.90 9.19
N HIS A 85 3.63 7.70 8.10
CA HIS A 85 3.13 7.08 6.90
C HIS A 85 3.15 5.56 7.02
N GLU A 86 2.28 4.88 6.28
CA GLU A 86 2.27 3.43 6.20
C GLU A 86 3.31 2.95 5.17
N LEU A 87 4.01 1.87 5.52
CA LEU A 87 4.92 1.18 4.61
C LEU A 87 4.27 -0.13 4.16
N GLY A 88 4.25 -0.36 2.86
CA GLY A 88 3.84 -1.60 2.21
C GLY A 88 5.00 -2.25 1.49
N ASN A 89 4.86 -3.52 1.17
CA ASN A 89 5.84 -4.30 0.42
C ASN A 89 5.53 -4.27 -1.08
N HIS A 90 6.57 -4.01 -1.92
CA HIS A 90 6.46 -3.99 -3.39
C HIS A 90 7.44 -4.95 -4.06
N THR A 91 7.79 -6.07 -3.40
CA THR A 91 8.87 -7.00 -3.72
C THR A 91 10.27 -6.40 -3.49
N TYR A 92 11.30 -7.25 -3.57
CA TYR A 92 12.68 -6.78 -3.42
C TYR A 92 13.23 -6.15 -4.71
N ASN A 93 13.03 -6.82 -5.87
CA ASN A 93 13.60 -6.44 -7.16
C ASN A 93 12.56 -5.99 -8.20
N HIS A 94 11.35 -5.60 -7.79
CA HIS A 94 10.26 -5.24 -8.71
C HIS A 94 9.90 -6.38 -9.68
N VAL A 95 9.83 -7.62 -9.21
CA VAL A 95 9.48 -8.77 -10.04
C VAL A 95 7.98 -8.83 -10.31
N PHE A 96 7.58 -9.09 -11.56
CA PHE A 96 6.18 -9.38 -11.88
C PHE A 96 5.79 -10.73 -11.24
N VAL A 97 4.90 -10.68 -10.24
CA VAL A 97 4.58 -11.84 -9.39
C VAL A 97 4.06 -13.04 -10.16
N ASN A 98 3.36 -12.83 -11.29
CA ASN A 98 2.85 -13.87 -12.16
C ASN A 98 3.92 -14.53 -13.06
N ARG A 99 5.17 -14.06 -13.03
CA ARG A 99 6.29 -14.56 -13.83
C ARG A 99 7.35 -15.31 -13.02
N VAL A 100 7.17 -15.42 -11.72
CA VAL A 100 8.13 -16.09 -10.81
C VAL A 100 7.47 -17.28 -10.12
N SER A 101 8.25 -18.23 -9.59
CA SER A 101 7.72 -19.34 -8.78
C SER A 101 7.15 -18.81 -7.45
N ASP A 102 6.38 -19.65 -6.75
CA ASP A 102 5.83 -19.28 -5.44
C ASP A 102 6.92 -19.10 -4.39
N GLU A 103 7.97 -19.92 -4.44
CA GLU A 103 9.13 -19.83 -3.56
C GLU A 103 9.90 -18.52 -3.81
N ALA A 104 10.12 -18.17 -5.08
CA ALA A 104 10.79 -16.93 -5.45
C ALA A 104 9.98 -15.71 -5.00
N LEU A 105 8.63 -15.75 -5.13
CA LEU A 105 7.77 -14.67 -4.66
C LEU A 105 7.84 -14.53 -3.13
N ARG A 106 7.79 -15.64 -2.38
CA ARG A 106 7.94 -15.61 -0.91
C ARG A 106 9.27 -15.01 -0.49
N GLU A 107 10.35 -15.34 -1.19
CA GLU A 107 11.68 -14.80 -0.91
C GLU A 107 11.78 -13.29 -1.22
N GLU A 108 11.19 -12.82 -2.31
CA GLU A 108 11.09 -11.40 -2.65
C GLU A 108 10.33 -10.60 -1.58
N ILE A 109 9.20 -11.16 -1.11
CA ILE A 109 8.40 -10.56 -0.01
C ILE A 109 9.22 -10.54 1.28
N ARG A 110 9.76 -11.70 1.69
CA ARG A 110 10.49 -11.85 2.95
C ARG A 110 11.69 -10.89 3.04
N LYS A 111 12.48 -10.78 1.97
CA LYS A 111 13.65 -9.87 1.94
C LYS A 111 13.26 -8.42 2.17
N THR A 112 12.16 -7.99 1.59
CA THR A 112 11.67 -6.62 1.75
C THR A 112 11.11 -6.40 3.15
N ASP A 113 10.36 -7.36 3.70
CA ASP A 113 9.84 -7.31 5.06
C ASP A 113 10.96 -7.25 6.10
N ASP A 114 11.99 -8.08 5.93
CA ASP A 114 13.14 -8.13 6.83
C ASP A 114 13.83 -6.76 6.91
N ILE A 115 14.08 -6.11 5.76
CA ILE A 115 14.72 -4.79 5.70
C ILE A 115 13.82 -3.71 6.33
N ILE A 116 12.54 -3.67 5.97
CA ILE A 116 11.62 -2.68 6.55
C ILE A 116 11.51 -2.88 8.05
N THR A 117 11.44 -4.13 8.52
CA THR A 117 11.38 -4.45 9.94
C THR A 117 12.67 -4.08 10.67
N GLU A 118 13.84 -4.32 10.09
CA GLU A 118 15.12 -3.92 10.66
C GLU A 118 15.21 -2.40 10.85
N ILE A 119 14.73 -1.62 9.87
CA ILE A 119 14.79 -0.16 9.92
C ILE A 119 13.77 0.43 10.89
N THR A 120 12.55 -0.12 10.94
CA THR A 120 11.40 0.52 11.60
C THR A 120 10.94 -0.18 12.87
N GLY A 121 11.34 -1.43 13.08
CA GLY A 121 10.82 -2.29 14.15
C GLY A 121 9.43 -2.87 13.86
N ARG A 122 8.86 -2.64 12.65
CA ARG A 122 7.51 -3.07 12.28
C ARG A 122 7.47 -3.67 10.88
N ALA A 123 6.92 -4.87 10.75
CA ALA A 123 6.70 -5.51 9.46
C ALA A 123 5.52 -4.86 8.71
N PRO A 124 5.60 -4.71 7.37
CA PRO A 124 4.46 -4.30 6.56
C PRO A 124 3.36 -5.39 6.58
N ILE A 125 2.11 -4.97 6.43
CA ILE A 125 0.94 -5.87 6.37
C ILE A 125 0.16 -5.73 5.06
N VAL A 126 0.56 -4.81 4.22
CA VAL A 126 0.00 -4.58 2.88
C VAL A 126 1.07 -4.82 1.82
N PHE A 127 0.66 -5.43 0.73
CA PHE A 127 1.52 -5.76 -0.41
C PHE A 127 0.85 -5.27 -1.69
N ARG A 128 1.62 -4.66 -2.58
CA ARG A 128 1.15 -4.35 -3.93
C ARG A 128 2.00 -5.09 -4.95
N PRO A 129 1.38 -5.88 -5.85
CA PRO A 129 2.13 -6.56 -6.90
C PRO A 129 2.65 -5.55 -7.93
N PRO A 130 3.95 -5.62 -8.31
CA PRO A 130 4.54 -4.78 -9.34
C PRO A 130 3.72 -4.75 -10.64
N GLY A 131 3.42 -3.53 -11.11
CA GLY A 131 2.59 -3.29 -12.29
C GLY A 131 1.15 -3.78 -12.18
N GLY A 132 0.65 -4.06 -10.98
CA GLY A 132 -0.68 -4.61 -10.74
C GLY A 132 -0.89 -6.01 -11.32
N ALA A 133 0.18 -6.72 -11.68
CA ALA A 133 0.11 -8.03 -12.32
C ALA A 133 -0.05 -9.15 -11.29
N TYR A 134 -1.14 -9.91 -11.37
CA TYR A 134 -1.44 -11.01 -10.44
C TYR A 134 -2.22 -12.14 -11.12
N ASN A 135 -2.42 -13.23 -10.41
CA ASN A 135 -3.43 -14.25 -10.61
C ASN A 135 -3.83 -14.82 -9.23
N ASP A 136 -4.93 -15.57 -9.19
CA ASP A 136 -5.50 -16.07 -7.93
C ASP A 136 -4.50 -16.88 -7.10
N GLY A 137 -3.70 -17.73 -7.74
CA GLY A 137 -2.65 -18.48 -7.05
C GLY A 137 -1.61 -17.60 -6.38
N LYS A 138 -1.22 -16.48 -7.02
CA LYS A 138 -0.26 -15.53 -6.44
C LYS A 138 -0.87 -14.69 -5.33
N VAL A 139 -2.15 -14.35 -5.42
CA VAL A 139 -2.88 -13.69 -4.31
C VAL A 139 -2.91 -14.60 -3.08
N ALA A 140 -3.15 -15.89 -3.27
CA ALA A 140 -3.08 -16.87 -2.18
C ALA A 140 -1.67 -16.98 -1.56
N VAL A 141 -0.62 -16.93 -2.38
CA VAL A 141 0.78 -16.89 -1.88
C VAL A 141 1.01 -15.64 -1.04
N ILE A 142 0.63 -14.46 -1.52
CA ILE A 142 0.75 -13.19 -0.80
C ILE A 142 0.00 -13.25 0.54
N ALA A 143 -1.26 -13.69 0.52
CA ALA A 143 -2.05 -13.85 1.74
C ALA A 143 -1.40 -14.81 2.75
N SER A 144 -0.77 -15.90 2.28
CA SER A 144 -0.07 -16.86 3.14
C SER A 144 1.20 -16.30 3.82
N THR A 145 1.71 -15.16 3.36
CA THR A 145 2.80 -14.41 4.01
C THR A 145 2.28 -13.38 5.02
N GLY A 146 0.96 -13.31 5.24
CA GLY A 146 0.34 -12.38 6.21
C GLY A 146 -0.04 -11.02 5.62
N HIS A 147 0.09 -10.84 4.32
CA HIS A 147 -0.21 -9.57 3.65
C HIS A 147 -1.60 -9.53 3.02
N LYS A 148 -2.20 -8.33 3.02
CA LYS A 148 -3.34 -8.01 2.17
C LYS A 148 -2.84 -7.54 0.81
N CYS A 149 -3.43 -8.06 -0.27
CA CYS A 149 -3.10 -7.69 -1.65
C CYS A 149 -3.85 -6.42 -2.05
N ILE A 150 -3.12 -5.34 -2.29
CA ILE A 150 -3.66 -4.01 -2.56
C ILE A 150 -3.37 -3.59 -4.00
N LEU A 151 -4.39 -3.17 -4.71
CA LEU A 151 -4.26 -2.45 -5.97
C LEU A 151 -4.63 -0.97 -5.77
N TRP A 152 -5.08 -0.32 -6.83
CA TRP A 152 -5.60 1.05 -6.82
C TRP A 152 -6.96 1.07 -7.51
N SER A 153 -7.75 2.11 -7.25
CA SER A 153 -8.98 2.35 -8.00
C SER A 153 -8.60 2.53 -9.47
N TRP A 154 -9.12 1.69 -10.36
CA TRP A 154 -8.64 1.61 -11.76
C TRP A 154 -8.71 2.96 -12.51
N TRP A 155 -9.61 3.85 -12.10
CA TRP A 155 -9.74 5.22 -12.61
C TRP A 155 -8.77 6.22 -11.96
N GLN A 156 -8.01 5.81 -10.92
CA GLN A 156 -7.03 6.61 -10.19
C GLN A 156 -5.58 6.22 -10.52
N ASP A 157 -5.35 5.61 -11.69
CA ASP A 157 -4.00 5.41 -12.23
C ASP A 157 -3.52 6.70 -12.87
N THR A 158 -2.67 7.45 -12.17
CA THR A 158 -2.19 8.76 -12.63
C THR A 158 -1.21 8.69 -13.78
N ARG A 159 -0.55 7.53 -13.97
CA ARG A 159 0.54 7.29 -14.93
C ARG A 159 1.66 8.32 -14.86
N ASP A 160 1.90 8.89 -13.69
CA ASP A 160 2.91 9.90 -13.43
C ASP A 160 4.33 9.43 -13.77
N TRP A 161 4.58 8.12 -13.68
CA TRP A 161 5.83 7.47 -14.13
C TRP A 161 6.15 7.74 -15.62
N SER A 162 5.16 7.98 -16.46
CA SER A 162 5.34 8.32 -17.88
C SER A 162 5.59 9.82 -18.14
N CYS A 163 5.71 10.61 -17.07
CA CYS A 163 5.96 12.05 -17.09
C CYS A 163 4.95 12.85 -17.92
N PRO A 164 3.62 12.64 -17.77
CA PRO A 164 2.62 13.46 -18.43
C PRO A 164 2.63 14.91 -17.89
N PRO A 165 1.96 15.86 -18.54
CA PRO A 165 1.75 17.19 -17.99
C PRO A 165 1.07 17.14 -16.62
N VAL A 166 1.45 18.05 -15.71
CA VAL A 166 0.91 18.13 -14.34
C VAL A 166 -0.62 18.18 -14.33
N ASP A 167 -1.22 18.97 -15.22
CA ASP A 167 -2.68 19.10 -15.31
C ASP A 167 -3.36 17.77 -15.65
N LYS A 168 -2.69 16.89 -16.40
CA LYS A 168 -3.21 15.55 -16.70
C LYS A 168 -3.24 14.68 -15.47
N VAL A 169 -2.20 14.72 -14.63
CA VAL A 169 -2.16 14.01 -13.35
C VAL A 169 -3.26 14.53 -12.42
N VAL A 170 -3.38 15.87 -12.32
CA VAL A 170 -4.41 16.52 -11.50
C VAL A 170 -5.82 16.13 -11.97
N SER A 171 -6.11 16.20 -13.28
CA SER A 171 -7.43 15.86 -13.80
C SER A 171 -7.76 14.37 -13.61
N THR A 172 -6.80 13.47 -13.74
CA THR A 172 -7.01 12.03 -13.45
C THR A 172 -7.59 11.84 -12.06
N VAL A 173 -7.02 12.49 -11.03
CA VAL A 173 -7.50 12.35 -9.65
C VAL A 173 -8.80 13.11 -9.42
N MET A 174 -8.89 14.37 -9.87
CA MET A 174 -9.99 15.26 -9.49
C MET A 174 -11.29 15.03 -10.24
N ASP A 175 -11.21 14.58 -11.50
CA ASP A 175 -12.40 14.39 -12.36
C ASP A 175 -13.07 13.02 -12.12
N ASN A 176 -12.33 12.06 -11.53
CA ASN A 176 -12.81 10.70 -11.24
C ASN A 176 -12.81 10.39 -9.76
N LEU A 177 -12.95 11.38 -8.91
CA LEU A 177 -12.87 11.25 -7.46
C LEU A 177 -14.10 10.58 -6.87
N HIS A 178 -13.90 9.49 -6.11
CA HIS A 178 -14.93 8.80 -5.32
C HIS A 178 -14.46 8.61 -3.87
N ASP A 179 -15.43 8.46 -2.98
CA ASP A 179 -15.16 8.12 -1.58
C ASP A 179 -14.52 6.74 -1.49
N GLY A 180 -13.43 6.62 -0.75
CA GLY A 180 -12.70 5.36 -0.58
C GLY A 180 -11.72 5.00 -1.71
N ASP A 181 -11.37 5.96 -2.56
CA ASP A 181 -10.36 5.77 -3.60
C ASP A 181 -8.97 5.48 -3.02
N ILE A 182 -8.27 4.58 -3.70
CA ILE A 182 -6.82 4.36 -3.57
C ILE A 182 -6.16 4.92 -4.82
N VAL A 183 -5.39 5.99 -4.69
CA VAL A 183 -4.75 6.70 -5.80
C VAL A 183 -3.33 6.22 -5.99
N LEU A 184 -2.96 5.87 -7.22
CA LEU A 184 -1.61 5.45 -7.59
C LEU A 184 -0.76 6.61 -8.07
N PHE A 185 0.37 6.80 -7.38
CA PHE A 185 1.52 7.60 -7.79
C PHE A 185 2.80 6.77 -7.68
N HIS A 186 3.93 7.34 -8.13
CA HIS A 186 5.26 6.77 -7.98
C HIS A 186 6.20 7.82 -7.38
N ASP A 187 7.02 7.39 -6.44
CA ASP A 187 8.06 8.22 -5.82
C ASP A 187 9.48 7.86 -6.27
N PHE A 188 9.60 6.97 -7.25
CA PHE A 188 10.86 6.64 -7.93
C PHE A 188 10.74 6.85 -9.44
N ASN A 189 11.60 7.72 -9.99
CA ASN A 189 11.76 7.92 -11.43
C ASN A 189 13.19 8.36 -11.69
N SER A 190 13.77 7.93 -12.83
CA SER A 190 15.15 8.31 -13.23
C SER A 190 15.31 9.76 -13.71
N GLY A 191 14.23 10.52 -13.80
CA GLY A 191 14.20 11.89 -14.29
C GLY A 191 13.25 12.79 -13.52
N LYS A 192 12.81 13.89 -14.14
CA LYS A 192 11.78 14.76 -13.58
C LYS A 192 10.44 14.04 -13.58
N THR A 193 9.70 14.16 -12.48
CA THR A 193 8.34 13.62 -12.35
C THR A 193 7.34 14.75 -12.09
N PRO A 194 6.11 14.69 -12.61
CA PRO A 194 5.07 15.66 -12.31
C PRO A 194 4.46 15.49 -10.90
N THR A 195 4.77 14.40 -10.20
CA THR A 195 4.10 13.95 -8.97
C THR A 195 4.09 15.02 -7.88
N ALA A 196 5.26 15.55 -7.52
CA ALA A 196 5.36 16.58 -6.48
C ALA A 196 4.56 17.85 -6.83
N ALA A 197 4.65 18.31 -8.09
CA ALA A 197 3.89 19.48 -8.56
C ALA A 197 2.38 19.22 -8.56
N ALA A 198 1.94 18.02 -8.96
CA ALA A 198 0.53 17.63 -8.93
C ALA A 198 -0.01 17.54 -7.50
N LEU A 199 0.74 16.97 -6.55
CA LEU A 199 0.35 16.86 -5.14
C LEU A 199 0.11 18.22 -4.50
N ARG A 200 0.92 19.25 -4.81
CA ARG A 200 0.72 20.63 -4.32
C ARG A 200 -0.61 21.24 -4.78
N ILE A 201 -1.23 20.70 -5.83
CA ILE A 201 -2.53 21.13 -6.33
C ILE A 201 -3.65 20.21 -5.81
N ILE A 202 -3.44 18.89 -5.84
CA ILE A 202 -4.44 17.88 -5.48
C ILE A 202 -4.78 17.95 -3.99
N ILE A 203 -3.77 17.95 -3.12
CA ILE A 203 -3.98 17.85 -1.68
C ILE A 203 -4.87 18.98 -1.15
N PRO A 204 -4.58 20.27 -1.36
CA PRO A 204 -5.44 21.34 -0.87
C PRO A 204 -6.86 21.28 -1.44
N ARG A 205 -7.03 20.90 -2.71
CA ARG A 205 -8.36 20.74 -3.31
C ARG A 205 -9.17 19.61 -2.69
N LEU A 206 -8.53 18.51 -2.32
CA LEU A 206 -9.19 17.40 -1.62
C LEU A 206 -9.58 17.79 -0.19
N ILE A 207 -8.71 18.53 0.51
CA ILE A 207 -9.01 19.09 1.83
C ILE A 207 -10.22 20.04 1.77
N GLU A 208 -10.28 20.94 0.78
CA GLU A 208 -11.43 21.84 0.56
C GLU A 208 -12.74 21.08 0.29
N LYS A 209 -12.65 19.92 -0.37
CA LYS A 209 -13.80 19.02 -0.59
C LYS A 209 -14.16 18.18 0.64
N GLY A 210 -13.44 18.33 1.75
CA GLY A 210 -13.67 17.64 3.01
C GLY A 210 -13.18 16.19 3.04
N TYR A 211 -12.20 15.83 2.20
CA TYR A 211 -11.59 14.51 2.24
C TYR A 211 -10.54 14.42 3.34
N GLU A 212 -10.57 13.30 4.08
CA GLU A 212 -9.55 12.88 5.02
C GLU A 212 -8.55 11.96 4.31
N PHE A 213 -7.27 12.23 4.48
CA PHE A 213 -6.19 11.40 3.96
C PHE A 213 -5.81 10.36 5.00
N VAL A 214 -5.98 9.09 4.65
CA VAL A 214 -5.71 7.96 5.54
C VAL A 214 -4.74 6.99 4.89
N SER A 215 -4.11 6.12 5.70
CA SER A 215 -3.35 4.99 5.16
C SER A 215 -4.28 3.97 4.49
N VAL A 216 -3.72 3.10 3.65
CA VAL A 216 -4.49 2.00 3.04
C VAL A 216 -5.11 1.12 4.12
N SER A 217 -4.36 0.77 5.18
CA SER A 217 -4.89 -0.04 6.27
C SER A 217 -6.06 0.62 7.01
N GLU A 218 -6.01 1.94 7.23
CA GLU A 218 -7.13 2.70 7.80
C GLU A 218 -8.31 2.79 6.85
N LEU A 219 -8.05 2.97 5.54
CA LEU A 219 -9.11 3.02 4.53
C LEU A 219 -9.91 1.71 4.47
N ILE A 220 -9.22 0.57 4.45
CA ILE A 220 -9.88 -0.75 4.36
C ILE A 220 -10.55 -1.17 5.68
N ALA A 221 -10.17 -0.58 6.80
CA ALA A 221 -10.81 -0.81 8.10
C ALA A 221 -12.03 0.10 8.34
N ALA A 222 -12.26 1.10 7.49
CA ALA A 222 -13.38 2.01 7.58
C ALA A 222 -14.62 1.38 6.92
N GLY A 223 -15.55 0.87 7.74
CA GLY A 223 -16.79 0.25 7.26
C GLY A 223 -17.55 -0.42 8.38
#